data_9495d9cd8a08f5dbf5fcb55e71c5392c
#
_entry.id   9495d9cd8a08f5dbf5fcb55e71c5392c
#
_cell.length_a   1.000
_cell.length_b   1.000
_cell.length_c   1.000
_cell.angle_alpha   90.00
_cell.angle_beta   90.00
_cell.angle_gamma   90.00
#
_symmetry.space_group_name_H-M   'P 1'
#
loop_
_entity.id
_entity.type
_entity.pdbx_description
1 polymer ?
#
loop_
_entity_poly.entity_id
_entity_poly.type
_entity_poly.pdbx_seq_one_letter_code
_entity_poly.pdbx_strand_id
1 'polypeptide(L)'
;MQKFLRRLERFSQSLLSPLSYLSAAGLLLVLGALLTSKPLCQALPVLQWAPLQLVGQLLYNGMMVLINNLSVILCVGVAAVRAKTEKQEAALLALMAYLVFLTANHTALETLGLLAQPNGMTGLAGTGQTTILGIQVVDTGVASGIVLGFAAAWLFNRTCEKQFYGM
;
A
#
# COMPACT_ATOMS: atom_id res chain seq x y z
N MET A 1 4.60 13.22 -30.49
CA MET A 1 5.26 13.65 -29.25
C MET A 1 4.25 14.16 -28.19
N GLN A 2 3.33 15.05 -28.50
CA GLN A 2 2.33 15.61 -27.54
C GLN A 2 1.40 14.55 -26.91
N LYS A 3 0.99 13.50 -27.63
CA LYS A 3 0.13 12.44 -27.08
C LYS A 3 0.87 11.57 -26.05
N PHE A 4 2.17 11.40 -26.19
CA PHE A 4 3.00 10.66 -25.24
C PHE A 4 3.22 11.48 -23.95
N LEU A 5 3.53 12.77 -24.07
CA LEU A 5 3.66 13.69 -22.95
C LEU A 5 2.38 13.78 -22.09
N ARG A 6 1.22 13.89 -22.74
CA ARG A 6 -0.08 13.87 -22.03
C ARG A 6 -0.39 12.54 -21.32
N ARG A 7 0.12 11.42 -21.86
CA ARG A 7 0.01 10.11 -21.18
C ARG A 7 0.91 10.03 -19.96
N LEU A 8 2.15 10.54 -20.06
CA LEU A 8 3.10 10.65 -18.96
C LEU A 8 2.59 11.58 -17.86
N GLU A 9 2.02 12.71 -18.23
CA GLU A 9 1.44 13.67 -17.29
C GLU A 9 0.27 13.06 -16.49
N ARG A 10 -0.64 12.34 -17.14
CA ARG A 10 -1.72 11.61 -16.46
C ARG A 10 -1.19 10.45 -15.61
N PHE A 11 -0.09 9.83 -16.01
CA PHE A 11 0.58 8.81 -15.22
C PHE A 11 1.15 9.42 -13.94
N SER A 12 1.89 10.52 -14.08
CA SER A 12 2.44 11.25 -12.94
C SER A 12 1.35 11.71 -11.97
N GLN A 13 0.27 12.30 -12.46
CA GLN A 13 -0.85 12.74 -11.64
C GLN A 13 -1.53 11.59 -10.89
N SER A 14 -1.63 10.40 -11.49
CA SER A 14 -2.22 9.23 -10.82
C SER A 14 -1.38 8.70 -9.66
N LEU A 15 -0.06 8.92 -9.69
CA LEU A 15 0.85 8.57 -8.62
C LEU A 15 0.97 9.66 -7.56
N LEU A 16 0.88 10.93 -7.96
CA LEU A 16 1.00 12.06 -7.03
C LEU A 16 -0.13 12.10 -5.99
N SER A 17 -1.35 11.71 -6.37
CA SER A 17 -2.49 11.73 -5.46
C SER A 17 -2.30 10.82 -4.24
N PRO A 18 -1.98 9.52 -4.35
CA PRO A 18 -1.71 8.70 -3.18
C PRO A 18 -0.41 9.07 -2.45
N LEU A 19 0.61 9.60 -3.15
CA LEU A 19 1.88 9.99 -2.55
C LEU A 19 1.78 11.21 -1.62
N SER A 20 0.86 12.15 -1.88
CA SER A 20 0.67 13.31 -1.01
C SER A 20 0.17 12.92 0.40
N TYR A 21 -0.62 11.86 0.52
CA TYR A 21 -1.04 11.35 1.83
C TYR A 21 0.09 10.68 2.60
N LEU A 22 1.10 10.15 1.90
CA LEU A 22 2.26 9.53 2.52
C LEU A 22 3.16 10.51 3.25
N SER A 23 3.27 11.75 2.77
CA SER A 23 4.05 12.76 3.48
C SER A 23 3.40 13.12 4.82
N ALA A 24 2.07 13.21 4.86
CA ALA A 24 1.33 13.42 6.10
C ALA A 24 1.46 12.21 7.06
N ALA A 25 1.36 10.98 6.52
CA ALA A 25 1.58 9.77 7.30
C ALA A 25 3.00 9.69 7.87
N GLY A 26 4.01 10.11 7.11
CA GLY A 26 5.39 10.18 7.56
C GLY A 26 5.59 11.16 8.73
N LEU A 27 4.95 12.33 8.69
CA LEU A 27 4.98 13.28 9.82
C LEU A 27 4.33 12.70 11.07
N LEU A 28 3.17 12.06 10.92
CA LEU A 28 2.48 11.42 12.05
C LEU A 28 3.30 10.25 12.63
N LEU A 29 3.99 9.49 11.77
CA LEU A 29 4.90 8.42 12.21
C LEU A 29 6.06 8.97 13.03
N VAL A 30 6.69 10.08 12.59
CA VAL A 30 7.77 10.74 13.34
C VAL A 30 7.26 11.24 14.68
N LEU A 31 6.08 11.86 14.74
CA LEU A 31 5.47 12.28 16.00
C LEU A 31 5.21 11.09 16.94
N GLY A 32 4.67 9.99 16.43
CA GLY A 32 4.47 8.76 17.19
C GLY A 32 5.79 8.18 17.72
N ALA A 33 6.82 8.15 16.87
CA ALA A 33 8.15 7.67 17.24
C ALA A 33 8.81 8.56 18.31
N LEU A 34 8.64 9.88 18.24
CA LEU A 34 9.16 10.81 19.24
C LEU A 34 8.46 10.61 20.59
N LEU A 35 7.13 10.45 20.59
CA LEU A 35 6.36 10.23 21.83
C LEU A 35 6.71 8.89 22.51
N THR A 36 7.13 7.88 21.76
CA THR A 36 7.48 6.55 22.27
C THR A 36 8.97 6.34 22.48
N SER A 37 9.82 7.33 22.12
CA SER A 37 11.27 7.20 22.20
C SER A 37 11.76 7.20 23.65
N LYS A 38 12.51 6.16 24.03
CA LYS A 38 13.08 6.01 25.40
C LYS A 38 13.93 7.22 25.84
N PRO A 39 14.83 7.79 24.99
CA PRO A 39 15.67 8.92 25.42
C PRO A 39 14.85 10.18 25.71
N LEU A 40 13.78 10.45 24.96
CA LEU A 40 12.90 11.60 25.20
C LEU A 40 12.03 11.41 26.44
N CYS A 41 11.54 10.20 26.70
CA CYS A 41 10.80 9.87 27.91
C CYS A 41 11.65 10.00 29.18
N GLN A 42 12.97 9.81 29.10
CA GLN A 42 13.88 10.03 30.22
C GLN A 42 14.19 11.52 30.44
N ALA A 43 14.24 12.31 29.37
CA ALA A 43 14.51 13.75 29.45
C ALA A 43 13.30 14.57 29.92
N LEU A 44 12.09 14.11 29.62
CA LEU A 44 10.83 14.80 29.93
C LEU A 44 9.85 13.85 30.67
N PRO A 45 9.74 13.97 32.00
CA PRO A 45 8.86 13.10 32.81
C PRO A 45 7.37 13.15 32.38
N VAL A 46 6.94 14.26 31.76
CA VAL A 46 5.57 14.43 31.27
C VAL A 46 5.23 13.43 30.13
N LEU A 47 6.23 13.00 29.35
CA LEU A 47 6.03 12.01 28.30
C LEU A 47 5.84 10.58 28.84
N GLN A 48 6.13 10.33 30.11
CA GLN A 48 5.90 9.02 30.75
C GLN A 48 4.44 8.79 31.13
N TRP A 49 3.57 9.79 30.90
CA TRP A 49 2.15 9.66 31.17
C TRP A 49 1.52 8.58 30.29
N ALA A 50 0.93 7.56 30.92
CA ALA A 50 0.42 6.36 30.24
C ALA A 50 -0.50 6.65 29.04
N PRO A 51 -1.48 7.58 29.10
CA PRO A 51 -2.33 7.89 27.95
C PRO A 51 -1.56 8.53 26.80
N LEU A 52 -0.52 9.31 27.07
CA LEU A 52 0.29 9.95 26.02
C LEU A 52 1.15 8.93 25.29
N GLN A 53 1.72 7.96 26.01
CA GLN A 53 2.46 6.86 25.40
C GLN A 53 1.55 5.94 24.58
N LEU A 54 0.32 5.69 25.02
CA LEU A 54 -0.67 4.92 24.28
C LEU A 54 -1.02 5.59 22.93
N VAL A 55 -1.24 6.91 22.96
CA VAL A 55 -1.48 7.69 21.74
C VAL A 55 -0.25 7.64 20.80
N GLY A 56 0.96 7.78 21.34
CA GLY A 56 2.20 7.68 20.59
C GLY A 56 2.37 6.30 19.91
N GLN A 57 2.12 5.23 20.64
CA GLN A 57 2.17 3.86 20.10
C GLN A 57 1.09 3.62 19.04
N LEU A 58 -0.11 4.13 19.24
CA LEU A 58 -1.21 4.01 18.31
C LEU A 58 -0.90 4.74 16.99
N LEU A 59 -0.35 5.95 17.07
CA LEU A 59 0.11 6.70 15.91
C LEU A 59 1.23 5.96 15.19
N TYR A 60 2.25 5.52 15.90
CA TYR A 60 3.39 4.81 15.32
C TYR A 60 2.96 3.53 14.63
N ASN A 61 2.23 2.65 15.32
CA ASN A 61 1.79 1.37 14.79
C ASN A 61 0.79 1.56 13.64
N GLY A 62 -0.14 2.51 13.76
CA GLY A 62 -1.10 2.82 12.70
C GLY A 62 -0.42 3.29 11.42
N MET A 63 0.56 4.19 11.52
CA MET A 63 1.31 4.65 10.34
C MET A 63 2.20 3.56 9.76
N MET A 64 2.78 2.69 10.60
CA MET A 64 3.58 1.55 10.15
C MET A 64 2.75 0.55 9.33
N VAL A 65 1.49 0.30 9.74
CA VAL A 65 0.56 -0.52 8.95
C VAL A 65 0.31 0.08 7.57
N LEU A 66 0.14 1.41 7.47
CA LEU A 66 -0.06 2.08 6.18
C LEU A 66 1.17 1.93 5.27
N ILE A 67 2.38 2.11 5.82
CA ILE A 67 3.63 1.98 5.06
C ILE A 67 3.85 0.54 4.59
N ASN A 68 3.62 -0.43 5.45
CA ASN A 68 3.78 -1.85 5.11
C ASN A 68 2.77 -2.32 4.04
N ASN A 69 1.60 -1.69 3.97
CA ASN A 69 0.56 -2.01 2.98
C ASN A 69 0.45 -0.97 1.85
N LEU A 70 1.53 -0.21 1.61
CA LEU A 70 1.57 0.86 0.62
C LEU A 70 1.24 0.39 -0.79
N SER A 71 1.67 -0.81 -1.17
CA SER A 71 1.39 -1.40 -2.48
C SER A 71 -0.11 -1.60 -2.75
N VAL A 72 -0.88 -1.97 -1.72
CA VAL A 72 -2.36 -2.07 -1.79
C VAL A 72 -2.98 -0.70 -2.02
N ILE A 73 -2.56 0.28 -1.21
CA ILE A 73 -3.07 1.66 -1.28
C ILE A 73 -2.82 2.27 -2.66
N LEU A 74 -1.62 2.05 -3.21
CA LEU A 74 -1.28 2.52 -4.55
C LEU A 74 -2.05 1.79 -5.64
N CYS A 75 -2.28 0.49 -5.53
CA CYS A 75 -3.09 -0.26 -6.47
C CYS A 75 -4.50 0.34 -6.59
N VAL A 76 -5.16 0.52 -5.45
CA VAL A 76 -6.52 1.09 -5.37
C VAL A 76 -6.54 2.54 -5.84
N GLY A 77 -5.57 3.36 -5.40
CA GLY A 77 -5.47 4.77 -5.77
C GLY A 77 -5.24 4.99 -7.27
N VAL A 78 -4.33 4.23 -7.86
CA VAL A 78 -4.05 4.28 -9.31
C VAL A 78 -5.28 3.85 -10.12
N ALA A 79 -5.97 2.79 -9.71
CA ALA A 79 -7.18 2.33 -10.38
C ALA A 79 -8.29 3.38 -10.33
N ALA A 80 -8.55 3.98 -9.17
CA ALA A 80 -9.55 5.02 -8.99
C ALA A 80 -9.29 6.27 -9.85
N VAL A 81 -8.01 6.69 -9.95
CA VAL A 81 -7.64 7.89 -10.75
C VAL A 81 -7.70 7.60 -12.25
N ARG A 82 -7.42 6.36 -12.66
CA ARG A 82 -7.39 5.96 -14.09
C ARG A 82 -8.75 5.56 -14.64
N ALA A 83 -9.73 5.27 -13.79
CA ALA A 83 -11.08 4.97 -14.20
C ALA A 83 -11.73 6.19 -14.87
N LYS A 84 -12.37 5.98 -16.02
CA LYS A 84 -13.10 7.03 -16.78
C LYS A 84 -14.45 7.33 -16.14
N THR A 85 -15.14 6.30 -15.68
CA THR A 85 -16.44 6.33 -15.02
C THR A 85 -16.35 5.53 -13.73
N GLU A 86 -17.27 5.73 -12.80
CA GLU A 86 -17.47 4.92 -11.60
C GLU A 86 -16.18 4.55 -10.86
N LYS A 87 -15.45 5.58 -10.42
CA LYS A 87 -14.13 5.45 -9.78
C LYS A 87 -14.13 4.52 -8.56
N GLN A 88 -15.28 4.46 -7.86
CA GLN A 88 -15.45 3.61 -6.68
C GLN A 88 -15.45 2.13 -7.05
N GLU A 89 -16.14 1.75 -8.11
CA GLU A 89 -16.18 0.37 -8.58
C GLU A 89 -14.83 -0.10 -9.11
N ALA A 90 -14.13 0.78 -9.84
CA ALA A 90 -12.77 0.52 -10.29
C ALA A 90 -11.79 0.31 -9.12
N ALA A 91 -11.96 1.07 -8.04
CA ALA A 91 -11.16 0.93 -6.82
C ALA A 91 -11.43 -0.43 -6.13
N LEU A 92 -12.70 -0.82 -6.00
CA LEU A 92 -13.09 -2.11 -5.44
C LEU A 92 -12.59 -3.29 -6.29
N LEU A 93 -12.71 -3.20 -7.61
CA LEU A 93 -12.17 -4.20 -8.53
C LEU A 93 -10.66 -4.37 -8.36
N ALA A 94 -9.94 -3.26 -8.25
CA ALA A 94 -8.50 -3.29 -8.05
C ALA A 94 -8.11 -3.90 -6.71
N LEU A 95 -8.87 -3.63 -5.64
CA LEU A 95 -8.65 -4.25 -4.34
C LEU A 95 -8.85 -5.76 -4.41
N MET A 96 -9.95 -6.22 -5.02
CA MET A 96 -10.23 -7.65 -5.20
C MET A 96 -9.13 -8.33 -6.03
N ALA A 97 -8.73 -7.72 -7.14
CA ALA A 97 -7.66 -8.24 -7.99
C ALA A 97 -6.33 -8.34 -7.23
N TYR A 98 -6.04 -7.36 -6.37
CA TYR A 98 -4.83 -7.36 -5.56
C TYR A 98 -4.85 -8.48 -4.51
N LEU A 99 -5.98 -8.72 -3.84
CA LEU A 99 -6.13 -9.82 -2.87
C LEU A 99 -5.95 -11.18 -3.54
N VAL A 100 -6.53 -11.37 -4.73
CA VAL A 100 -6.32 -12.60 -5.52
C VAL A 100 -4.85 -12.78 -5.90
N PHE A 101 -4.17 -11.70 -6.28
CA PHE A 101 -2.74 -11.73 -6.57
C PHE A 101 -1.89 -12.11 -5.35
N LEU A 102 -2.19 -11.57 -4.16
CA LEU A 102 -1.48 -11.93 -2.93
C LEU A 102 -1.65 -13.42 -2.61
N THR A 103 -2.89 -13.91 -2.71
CA THR A 103 -3.20 -15.33 -2.43
C THR A 103 -2.49 -16.25 -3.43
N ALA A 104 -2.51 -15.90 -4.73
CA ALA A 104 -1.83 -16.67 -5.77
C ALA A 104 -0.30 -16.71 -5.54
N ASN A 105 0.29 -15.58 -5.16
CA ASN A 105 1.70 -15.48 -4.84
C ASN A 105 2.07 -16.33 -3.62
N HIS A 106 1.27 -16.26 -2.56
CA HIS A 106 1.45 -17.07 -1.35
C HIS A 106 1.38 -18.57 -1.66
N THR A 107 0.33 -19.00 -2.37
CA THR A 107 0.15 -20.41 -2.76
C THR A 107 1.29 -20.91 -3.63
N ALA A 108 1.80 -20.07 -4.54
CA ALA A 108 2.98 -20.42 -5.34
C ALA A 108 4.23 -20.62 -4.47
N LEU A 109 4.47 -19.76 -3.47
CA LEU A 109 5.58 -19.91 -2.53
C LEU A 109 5.44 -21.19 -1.68
N GLU A 110 4.23 -21.49 -1.23
CA GLU A 110 3.92 -22.65 -0.42
C GLU A 110 4.13 -23.94 -1.23
N THR A 111 3.59 -24.02 -2.45
CA THR A 111 3.73 -25.22 -3.32
C THR A 111 5.17 -25.48 -3.76
N LEU A 112 5.98 -24.43 -3.90
CA LEU A 112 7.40 -24.54 -4.21
C LEU A 112 8.29 -24.80 -2.99
N GLY A 113 7.73 -24.79 -1.77
CA GLY A 113 8.46 -24.95 -0.53
C GLY A 113 9.46 -23.80 -0.24
N LEU A 114 9.20 -22.63 -0.82
CA LEU A 114 10.08 -21.46 -0.71
C LEU A 114 9.64 -20.48 0.40
N LEU A 115 8.64 -20.83 1.21
CA LEU A 115 8.22 -20.00 2.34
C LEU A 115 9.36 -19.82 3.34
N ALA A 116 9.81 -18.58 3.50
CA ALA A 116 10.85 -18.25 4.46
C ALA A 116 10.28 -18.27 5.89
N GLN A 117 11.07 -18.82 6.81
CA GLN A 117 10.73 -18.78 8.23
C GLN A 117 11.12 -17.40 8.80
N PRO A 118 10.21 -16.71 9.50
CA PRO A 118 10.54 -15.41 10.09
C PRO A 118 11.56 -15.61 11.23
N ASN A 119 12.67 -14.89 11.15
CA ASN A 119 13.66 -14.86 12.23
C ASN A 119 13.14 -13.98 13.37
N GLY A 120 13.33 -14.42 14.62
CA GLY A 120 12.82 -13.71 15.80
C GLY A 120 13.34 -12.27 16.00
N MET A 121 14.44 -11.88 15.35
CA MET A 121 15.02 -10.54 15.44
C MET A 121 14.66 -9.63 14.25
N THR A 122 14.59 -10.18 13.03
CA THR A 122 14.46 -9.39 11.80
C THR A 122 13.18 -9.71 11.01
N GLY A 123 12.36 -10.63 11.51
CA GLY A 123 11.17 -11.08 10.80
C GLY A 123 11.54 -11.70 9.45
N LEU A 124 10.98 -11.19 8.36
CA LEU A 124 11.26 -11.64 6.99
C LEU A 124 12.32 -10.77 6.27
N ALA A 125 12.92 -9.78 6.94
CA ALA A 125 13.88 -8.89 6.31
C ALA A 125 15.10 -9.66 5.79
N GLY A 126 15.50 -9.43 4.55
CA GLY A 126 16.62 -10.11 3.89
C GLY A 126 16.27 -11.44 3.22
N THR A 127 15.07 -11.96 3.37
CA THR A 127 14.63 -13.20 2.70
C THR A 127 14.05 -12.98 1.31
N GLY A 128 13.85 -11.71 0.90
CA GLY A 128 13.14 -11.36 -0.33
C GLY A 128 11.62 -11.56 -0.24
N GLN A 129 11.10 -11.76 0.97
CA GLN A 129 9.67 -11.91 1.23
C GLN A 129 9.20 -10.87 2.23
N THR A 130 7.94 -10.49 2.14
CA THR A 130 7.29 -9.52 3.02
C THR A 130 5.89 -9.98 3.38
N THR A 131 5.31 -9.36 4.40
CA THR A 131 3.93 -9.64 4.81
C THR A 131 3.05 -8.44 4.44
N ILE A 132 2.09 -8.65 3.55
CA ILE A 132 1.10 -7.65 3.13
C ILE A 132 -0.27 -8.15 3.54
N LEU A 133 -1.03 -7.35 4.30
CA LEU A 133 -2.34 -7.74 4.84
C LEU A 133 -2.34 -9.08 5.61
N GLY A 134 -1.22 -9.42 6.26
CA GLY A 134 -1.07 -10.68 6.97
C GLY A 134 -0.70 -11.89 6.09
N ILE A 135 -0.58 -11.72 4.78
CA ILE A 135 -0.21 -12.78 3.83
C ILE A 135 1.27 -12.62 3.47
N GLN A 136 2.04 -13.69 3.63
CA GLN A 136 3.45 -13.72 3.24
C GLN A 136 3.58 -13.90 1.73
N VAL A 137 4.31 -13.00 1.10
CA VAL A 137 4.48 -12.94 -0.37
C VAL A 137 5.91 -12.53 -0.73
N VAL A 138 6.28 -12.71 -1.99
CA VAL A 138 7.55 -12.15 -2.50
C VAL A 138 7.52 -10.64 -2.38
N ASP A 139 8.59 -10.05 -1.88
CA ASP A 139 8.72 -8.60 -1.79
C ASP A 139 8.94 -8.00 -3.18
N THR A 140 7.85 -7.64 -3.81
CA THR A 140 7.83 -6.90 -5.08
C THR A 140 7.73 -5.39 -4.86
N GLY A 141 7.73 -4.97 -3.59
CA GLY A 141 7.60 -3.58 -3.19
C GLY A 141 6.33 -2.92 -3.74
N VAL A 142 6.45 -1.64 -3.98
CA VAL A 142 5.36 -0.78 -4.49
C VAL A 142 5.03 -1.06 -5.98
N ALA A 143 5.97 -1.64 -6.73
CA ALA A 143 5.83 -1.85 -8.17
C ALA A 143 4.64 -2.76 -8.53
N SER A 144 4.40 -3.82 -7.76
CA SER A 144 3.26 -4.72 -7.98
C SER A 144 1.91 -3.99 -7.85
N GLY A 145 1.80 -3.10 -6.85
CA GLY A 145 0.60 -2.28 -6.65
C GLY A 145 0.32 -1.37 -7.83
N ILE A 146 1.34 -0.70 -8.35
CA ILE A 146 1.20 0.19 -9.51
C ILE A 146 0.80 -0.60 -10.75
N VAL A 147 1.49 -1.69 -11.08
CA VAL A 147 1.21 -2.51 -12.27
C VAL A 147 -0.20 -3.09 -12.22
N LEU A 148 -0.58 -3.67 -11.09
CA LEU A 148 -1.92 -4.23 -10.91
C LEU A 148 -3.01 -3.15 -10.94
N GLY A 149 -2.77 -1.98 -10.35
CA GLY A 149 -3.69 -0.85 -10.42
C GLY A 149 -3.94 -0.38 -11.85
N PHE A 150 -2.90 -0.33 -12.70
CA PHE A 150 -3.06 -0.03 -14.12
C PHE A 150 -3.80 -1.14 -14.87
N ALA A 151 -3.48 -2.40 -14.61
CA ALA A 151 -4.12 -3.54 -15.25
C ALA A 151 -5.63 -3.58 -14.91
N ALA A 152 -5.97 -3.41 -13.62
CA ALA A 152 -7.35 -3.37 -13.16
C ALA A 152 -8.13 -2.20 -13.79
N ALA A 153 -7.56 -0.99 -13.81
CA ALA A 153 -8.19 0.16 -14.45
C ALA A 153 -8.39 -0.03 -15.97
N TRP A 154 -7.41 -0.62 -16.63
CA TRP A 154 -7.53 -0.92 -18.05
C TRP A 154 -8.63 -1.94 -18.33
N LEU A 155 -8.68 -3.02 -17.54
CA LEU A 155 -9.72 -4.04 -17.64
C LEU A 155 -11.11 -3.45 -17.40
N PHE A 156 -11.24 -2.67 -16.32
CA PHE A 156 -12.49 -1.98 -15.96
C PHE A 156 -12.98 -1.07 -17.08
N ASN A 157 -12.13 -0.18 -17.59
CA ASN A 157 -12.50 0.73 -18.67
C ASN A 157 -12.92 -0.03 -19.95
N ARG A 158 -12.27 -1.15 -20.25
CA ARG A 158 -12.61 -1.97 -21.44
C ARG A 158 -13.93 -2.71 -21.27
N THR A 159 -14.26 -3.10 -20.04
CA THR A 159 -15.51 -3.80 -19.73
C THR A 159 -16.69 -2.84 -19.73
N CYS A 160 -16.53 -1.66 -19.12
CA CYS A 160 -17.57 -0.63 -19.13
C CYS A 160 -17.87 -0.09 -20.54
N GLU A 161 -16.85 0.09 -21.41
CA GLU A 161 -17.05 0.48 -22.79
C GLU A 161 -17.91 -0.52 -23.58
N LYS A 162 -17.82 -1.81 -23.27
CA LYS A 162 -18.64 -2.84 -23.94
C LYS A 162 -20.09 -2.90 -23.45
N GLN A 163 -20.34 -2.58 -22.18
CA GLN A 163 -21.70 -2.52 -21.65
C GLN A 163 -22.51 -1.33 -22.21
N PHE A 164 -21.85 -0.20 -22.46
CA PHE A 164 -22.52 0.96 -23.08
C PHE A 164 -22.85 0.78 -24.56
N TYR A 165 -22.20 -0.14 -25.26
CA TYR A 165 -22.47 -0.44 -26.69
C TYR A 165 -23.51 -1.56 -26.87
N GLY A 166 -23.98 -2.18 -25.79
CA GLY A 166 -24.95 -3.29 -25.82
C GLY A 166 -26.38 -2.95 -25.37
N MET A 167 -26.66 -1.66 -25.13
CA MET A 167 -28.01 -1.09 -24.99
C MET A 167 -28.28 -0.16 -26.17
#